data_c661dd23201fc5963d9f67c967c6f7fe
#
_entry.id   c661dd23201fc5963d9f67c967c6f7fe
#
_cell.length_a   1.000
_cell.length_b   1.000
_cell.length_c   1.000
_cell.angle_alpha   90.00
_cell.angle_beta   90.00
_cell.angle_gamma   90.00
#
_symmetry.space_group_name_H-M   'P 1'
#
loop_
_entity.id
_entity.type
_entity.pdbx_description
1 polymer ?
#
loop_
_entity_poly.entity_id
_entity_poly.type
_entity_poly.pdbx_seq_one_letter_code
_entity_poly.pdbx_strand_id
1 'polypeptide(L)'
;GACGDLAPLAHLALPVTGLGELVSPSGKMMSTKRGLKEIGLKPIELGAKEGLALINGVQISNAIGLGAWASLRNLASTADVAGALSVEALMASHRPFDKRVTDVRPHAGARWVSANLRRLLKGSEVAKFHKNCDRVQDPYSFRCMPQVHGAAHDVLGVLEGALLVEANAATDNPLIFPAQGD
;
A
#
# COMPACT_ATOMS: atom_id res chain seq x y z
N GLY A 1 0.33 12.56 -12.07
CA GLY A 1 -0.48 12.54 -12.72
C GLY A 1 -1.79 13.23 -12.89
N ALA A 2 -1.78 14.38 -13.56
CA ALA A 2 -3.05 15.00 -13.94
C ALA A 2 -3.62 14.31 -15.18
N CYS A 3 -4.93 14.28 -15.31
CA CYS A 3 -5.63 13.81 -16.52
C CYS A 3 -5.19 14.50 -17.83
N GLY A 4 -4.44 15.59 -17.79
CA GLY A 4 -3.93 16.30 -18.94
C GLY A 4 -2.65 15.72 -19.57
N ASP A 5 -1.93 14.85 -18.84
CA ASP A 5 -0.72 14.20 -19.36
C ASP A 5 -1.04 12.81 -19.89
N LEU A 6 -1.46 12.75 -21.16
CA LEU A 6 -1.95 11.54 -21.80
C LEU A 6 -0.83 10.60 -22.31
N ALA A 7 0.39 11.11 -22.48
CA ALA A 7 1.47 10.36 -23.10
C ALA A 7 1.86 9.06 -22.38
N PRO A 8 2.00 9.01 -21.06
CA PRO A 8 2.31 7.77 -20.34
C PRO A 8 1.25 6.68 -20.57
N LEU A 9 -0.03 7.03 -20.52
CA LEU A 9 -1.12 6.10 -20.77
C LEU A 9 -1.19 5.67 -22.23
N ALA A 10 -0.90 6.58 -23.18
CA ALA A 10 -0.82 6.25 -24.59
C ALA A 10 0.27 5.20 -24.86
N HIS A 11 1.46 5.38 -24.30
CA HIS A 11 2.54 4.38 -24.40
C HIS A 11 2.14 3.03 -23.79
N LEU A 12 1.46 3.05 -22.65
CA LEU A 12 0.97 1.82 -22.00
C LEU A 12 -0.11 1.12 -22.86
N ALA A 13 -0.96 1.89 -23.58
CA ALA A 13 -2.06 1.36 -24.37
C ALA A 13 -1.64 0.85 -25.77
N LEU A 14 -0.52 1.33 -26.33
CA LEU A 14 -0.04 0.88 -27.66
C LEU A 14 -0.03 -0.63 -27.84
N PRO A 15 0.49 -1.44 -26.89
CA PRO A 15 0.49 -2.88 -27.03
C PRO A 15 -0.89 -3.51 -27.17
N VAL A 16 -1.91 -2.94 -26.56
CA VAL A 16 -3.27 -3.47 -26.64
C VAL A 16 -3.80 -3.39 -28.07
N THR A 17 -3.38 -2.36 -28.83
CA THR A 17 -3.74 -2.17 -30.24
C THR A 17 -2.76 -2.82 -31.23
N GLY A 18 -1.75 -3.54 -30.73
CA GLY A 18 -0.74 -4.20 -31.59
C GLY A 18 0.35 -3.28 -32.09
N LEU A 19 0.44 -2.06 -31.56
CA LEU A 19 1.46 -1.07 -31.91
C LEU A 19 2.59 -1.04 -30.87
N GLY A 20 3.70 -0.40 -31.24
CA GLY A 20 4.85 -0.24 -30.35
C GLY A 20 5.63 -1.51 -30.10
N GLU A 21 6.37 -1.51 -28.99
CA GLU A 21 7.28 -2.59 -28.59
C GLU A 21 6.99 -3.05 -27.17
N LEU A 22 7.37 -4.28 -26.87
CA LEU A 22 7.25 -4.91 -25.56
C LEU A 22 8.63 -5.33 -25.06
N VAL A 23 8.76 -5.41 -23.76
CA VAL A 23 9.88 -6.10 -23.11
C VAL A 23 9.42 -7.50 -22.72
N SER A 24 10.09 -8.53 -23.23
CA SER A 24 9.81 -9.92 -22.85
C SER A 24 10.17 -10.17 -21.38
N PRO A 25 9.69 -11.27 -20.77
CA PRO A 25 10.12 -11.68 -19.42
C PRO A 25 11.64 -11.88 -19.29
N SER A 26 12.34 -12.16 -20.41
CA SER A 26 13.81 -12.27 -20.45
C SER A 26 14.51 -10.92 -20.62
N GLY A 27 13.80 -9.79 -20.61
CA GLY A 27 14.36 -8.45 -20.78
C GLY A 27 14.65 -8.03 -22.23
N LYS A 28 14.25 -8.81 -23.22
CA LYS A 28 14.48 -8.49 -24.64
C LYS A 28 13.34 -7.67 -25.22
N MET A 29 13.71 -6.63 -25.97
CA MET A 29 12.76 -5.85 -26.77
C MET A 29 12.22 -6.69 -27.93
N MET A 30 10.93 -6.58 -28.19
CA MET A 30 10.26 -7.21 -29.33
C MET A 30 9.07 -6.37 -29.80
N SER A 31 8.68 -6.52 -31.06
CA SER A 31 7.46 -5.88 -31.55
C SER A 31 6.23 -6.44 -30.84
N THR A 32 5.26 -5.58 -30.54
CA THR A 32 4.00 -5.97 -29.91
C THR A 32 3.29 -7.09 -30.68
N LYS A 33 3.24 -7.04 -31.99
CA LYS A 33 2.63 -8.08 -32.82
C LYS A 33 3.21 -9.46 -32.56
N ARG A 34 4.54 -9.54 -32.41
CA ARG A 34 5.21 -10.78 -32.06
C ARG A 34 4.88 -11.22 -30.63
N GLY A 35 4.96 -10.31 -29.67
CA GLY A 35 4.65 -10.62 -28.27
C GLY A 35 3.22 -11.11 -28.06
N LEU A 36 2.25 -10.44 -28.66
CA LEU A 36 0.85 -10.87 -28.61
C LEU A 36 0.65 -12.27 -29.23
N LYS A 37 1.28 -12.52 -30.39
CA LYS A 37 1.22 -13.84 -31.02
C LYS A 37 1.81 -14.96 -30.16
N GLU A 38 2.92 -14.70 -29.46
CA GLU A 38 3.57 -15.66 -28.56
C GLU A 38 2.66 -16.08 -27.40
N ILE A 39 1.76 -15.20 -26.92
CA ILE A 39 0.80 -15.47 -25.84
C ILE A 39 -0.62 -15.78 -26.36
N GLY A 40 -0.78 -15.95 -27.67
CA GLY A 40 -2.07 -16.31 -28.27
C GLY A 40 -3.12 -15.21 -28.28
N LEU A 41 -2.73 -13.95 -28.11
CA LEU A 41 -3.62 -12.79 -28.16
C LEU A 41 -3.60 -12.09 -29.53
N LYS A 42 -4.69 -11.41 -29.85
CA LYS A 42 -4.81 -10.53 -31.01
C LYS A 42 -4.92 -9.08 -30.54
N PRO A 43 -4.41 -8.11 -31.33
CA PRO A 43 -4.73 -6.71 -31.10
C PRO A 43 -6.24 -6.49 -31.04
N ILE A 44 -6.68 -5.57 -30.21
CA ILE A 44 -8.07 -5.10 -30.22
C ILE A 44 -8.25 -3.97 -31.23
N GLU A 45 -9.42 -3.90 -31.82
CA GLU A 45 -9.88 -2.75 -32.61
C GLU A 45 -10.68 -1.85 -31.68
N LEU A 46 -10.26 -0.56 -31.60
CA LEU A 46 -10.91 0.39 -30.71
C LEU A 46 -12.19 0.94 -31.36
N GLY A 47 -13.28 0.88 -30.64
CA GLY A 47 -14.52 1.54 -30.98
C GLY A 47 -14.50 3.05 -30.68
N ALA A 48 -15.63 3.72 -30.93
CA ALA A 48 -15.77 5.13 -30.66
C ALA A 48 -15.51 5.46 -29.20
N LYS A 49 -14.70 6.50 -28.94
CA LYS A 49 -14.28 6.99 -27.61
C LYS A 49 -13.32 6.08 -26.82
N GLU A 50 -13.13 4.80 -27.17
CA GLU A 50 -12.28 3.87 -26.42
C GLU A 50 -10.80 4.28 -26.41
N GLY A 51 -10.31 4.89 -27.50
CA GLY A 51 -8.95 5.45 -27.54
C GLY A 51 -8.73 6.52 -26.47
N LEU A 52 -9.68 7.43 -26.30
CA LEU A 52 -9.60 8.45 -25.25
C LEU A 52 -9.75 7.82 -23.85
N ALA A 53 -10.61 6.84 -23.68
CA ALA A 53 -10.78 6.13 -22.40
C ALA A 53 -9.50 5.46 -21.93
N LEU A 54 -8.69 4.92 -22.84
CA LEU A 54 -7.42 4.29 -22.53
C LEU A 54 -6.32 5.26 -22.08
N ILE A 55 -6.38 6.53 -22.50
CA ILE A 55 -5.29 7.49 -22.30
C ILE A 55 -5.63 8.64 -21.35
N ASN A 56 -6.87 8.79 -20.96
CA ASN A 56 -7.34 9.92 -20.17
C ASN A 56 -7.93 9.46 -18.83
N GLY A 57 -7.07 9.23 -17.85
CA GLY A 57 -7.49 8.79 -16.52
C GLY A 57 -6.35 8.86 -15.52
N VAL A 58 -6.57 8.33 -14.31
CA VAL A 58 -5.61 8.39 -13.19
C VAL A 58 -4.81 7.09 -13.00
N GLN A 59 -4.83 6.18 -13.96
CA GLN A 59 -4.26 4.83 -13.83
C GLN A 59 -2.78 4.86 -13.44
N ILE A 60 -1.97 5.72 -14.06
CA ILE A 60 -0.53 5.82 -13.75
C ILE A 60 -0.30 6.32 -12.32
N SER A 61 -0.96 7.41 -11.94
CA SER A 61 -0.82 7.97 -10.59
C SER A 61 -1.34 7.00 -9.52
N ASN A 62 -2.45 6.32 -9.79
CA ASN A 62 -2.99 5.31 -8.88
C ASN A 62 -2.08 4.08 -8.75
N ALA A 63 -1.49 3.60 -9.86
CA ALA A 63 -0.52 2.50 -9.83
C ALA A 63 0.73 2.85 -9.01
N ILE A 64 1.26 4.07 -9.17
CA ILE A 64 2.38 4.58 -8.35
C ILE A 64 1.95 4.66 -6.87
N GLY A 65 0.74 5.17 -6.61
CA GLY A 65 0.17 5.25 -5.27
C GLY A 65 0.04 3.89 -4.59
N LEU A 66 -0.46 2.87 -5.31
CA LEU A 66 -0.57 1.49 -4.82
C LEU A 66 0.81 0.89 -4.50
N GLY A 67 1.80 1.09 -5.37
CA GLY A 67 3.19 0.64 -5.13
C GLY A 67 3.81 1.31 -3.90
N ALA A 68 3.61 2.63 -3.76
CA ALA A 68 4.07 3.37 -2.60
C ALA A 68 3.36 2.92 -1.31
N TRP A 69 2.04 2.72 -1.35
CA TRP A 69 1.26 2.22 -0.23
C TRP A 69 1.74 0.85 0.24
N ALA A 70 1.97 -0.09 -0.69
CA ALA A 70 2.47 -1.43 -0.35
C ALA A 70 3.85 -1.35 0.34
N SER A 71 4.73 -0.48 -0.14
CA SER A 71 6.05 -0.25 0.46
C SER A 71 5.95 0.37 1.85
N LEU A 72 5.09 1.36 2.04
CA LEU A 72 4.85 2.02 3.32
C LEU A 72 4.23 1.07 4.35
N ARG A 73 3.32 0.19 3.93
CA ARG A 73 2.74 -0.84 4.79
C ARG A 73 3.80 -1.81 5.32
N ASN A 74 4.71 -2.26 4.44
CA ASN A 74 5.84 -3.09 4.84
C ASN A 74 6.77 -2.34 5.79
N LEU A 75 7.06 -1.07 5.53
CA LEU A 75 7.90 -0.23 6.38
C LEU A 75 7.29 -0.05 7.77
N ALA A 76 5.98 0.22 7.87
CA ALA A 76 5.28 0.34 9.15
C ALA A 76 5.35 -0.96 9.96
N SER A 77 5.16 -2.11 9.32
CA SER A 77 5.31 -3.42 9.97
C SER A 77 6.75 -3.69 10.42
N THR A 78 7.73 -3.28 9.62
CA THR A 78 9.16 -3.39 9.96
C THR A 78 9.52 -2.49 11.14
N ALA A 79 8.93 -1.29 11.23
CA ALA A 79 9.11 -0.40 12.36
C ALA A 79 8.64 -1.03 13.68
N ASP A 80 7.53 -1.77 13.67
CA ASP A 80 7.07 -2.50 14.87
C ASP A 80 8.07 -3.58 15.31
N VAL A 81 8.64 -4.31 14.36
CA VAL A 81 9.67 -5.32 14.65
C VAL A 81 10.92 -4.67 15.20
N ALA A 82 11.41 -3.61 14.59
CA ALA A 82 12.56 -2.84 15.06
C ALA A 82 12.30 -2.24 16.45
N GLY A 83 11.09 -1.74 16.69
CA GLY A 83 10.63 -1.25 17.98
C GLY A 83 10.66 -2.35 19.06
N ALA A 84 10.15 -3.54 18.75
CA ALA A 84 10.19 -4.68 19.67
C ALA A 84 11.62 -5.08 20.00
N LEU A 85 12.52 -5.16 19.01
CA LEU A 85 13.94 -5.43 19.23
C LEU A 85 14.59 -4.36 20.11
N SER A 86 14.25 -3.10 19.92
CA SER A 86 14.78 -1.99 20.73
C SER A 86 14.30 -2.08 22.19
N VAL A 87 13.04 -2.46 22.41
CA VAL A 87 12.49 -2.71 23.75
C VAL A 87 13.27 -3.81 24.48
N GLU A 88 13.54 -4.92 23.78
CA GLU A 88 14.34 -6.01 24.35
C GLU A 88 15.78 -5.58 24.62
N ALA A 89 16.47 -4.99 23.64
CA ALA A 89 17.87 -4.60 23.74
C ALA A 89 18.14 -3.62 24.88
N LEU A 90 17.19 -2.73 25.16
CA LEU A 90 17.30 -1.71 26.22
C LEU A 90 16.58 -2.08 27.51
N MET A 91 16.10 -3.33 27.61
CA MET A 91 15.39 -3.85 28.78
C MET A 91 14.22 -2.94 29.20
N ALA A 92 13.46 -2.43 28.21
CA ALA A 92 12.34 -1.55 28.46
C ALA A 92 11.07 -2.33 28.87
N SER A 93 10.17 -1.67 29.56
CA SER A 93 8.95 -2.26 30.08
C SER A 93 7.93 -2.58 28.99
N HIS A 94 7.31 -3.77 29.07
CA HIS A 94 6.20 -4.15 28.18
C HIS A 94 4.83 -3.59 28.63
N ARG A 95 4.73 -2.96 29.81
CA ARG A 95 3.49 -2.44 30.38
C ARG A 95 2.75 -1.45 29.49
N PRO A 96 3.43 -0.57 28.72
CA PRO A 96 2.73 0.37 27.80
C PRO A 96 1.93 -0.33 26.71
N PHE A 97 2.22 -1.59 26.40
CA PHE A 97 1.55 -2.39 25.36
C PHE A 97 0.38 -3.22 25.90
N ASP A 98 0.01 -3.05 27.20
CA ASP A 98 -1.13 -3.75 27.78
C ASP A 98 -2.42 -3.40 27.02
N LYS A 99 -3.24 -4.43 26.76
CA LYS A 99 -4.51 -4.28 26.02
C LYS A 99 -5.41 -3.22 26.66
N ARG A 100 -5.46 -3.13 27.98
CA ARG A 100 -6.28 -2.19 28.74
C ARG A 100 -5.97 -0.74 28.39
N VAL A 101 -4.71 -0.41 28.09
CA VAL A 101 -4.28 0.94 27.70
C VAL A 101 -4.94 1.37 26.38
N THR A 102 -5.02 0.45 25.41
CA THR A 102 -5.65 0.73 24.12
C THR A 102 -7.16 0.54 24.12
N ASP A 103 -7.73 -0.20 25.09
CA ASP A 103 -9.19 -0.38 25.19
C ASP A 103 -9.90 0.89 25.67
N VAL A 104 -9.27 1.63 26.58
CA VAL A 104 -9.83 2.90 27.07
C VAL A 104 -9.70 4.04 26.06
N ARG A 105 -8.88 3.86 25.04
CA ARG A 105 -8.68 4.80 23.92
C ARG A 105 -8.58 4.04 22.59
N PRO A 106 -9.71 3.60 22.02
CA PRO A 106 -9.79 2.50 21.07
C PRO A 106 -9.52 2.90 19.59
N HIS A 107 -8.41 3.56 19.30
CA HIS A 107 -7.94 3.75 17.93
C HIS A 107 -7.49 2.40 17.33
N ALA A 108 -7.95 2.09 16.12
CA ALA A 108 -7.75 0.79 15.49
C ALA A 108 -6.25 0.48 15.30
N GLY A 109 -5.48 1.40 14.78
CA GLY A 109 -4.04 1.23 14.59
C GLY A 109 -3.29 1.06 15.91
N ALA A 110 -3.62 1.83 16.95
CA ALA A 110 -2.98 1.67 18.26
C ALA A 110 -3.26 0.29 18.87
N ARG A 111 -4.49 -0.23 18.74
CA ARG A 111 -4.85 -1.59 19.16
C ARG A 111 -4.06 -2.63 18.40
N TRP A 112 -3.95 -2.45 17.08
CA TRP A 112 -3.21 -3.37 16.20
C TRP A 112 -1.73 -3.42 16.57
N VAL A 113 -1.06 -2.27 16.66
CA VAL A 113 0.37 -2.17 17.03
C VAL A 113 0.62 -2.75 18.41
N SER A 114 -0.21 -2.40 19.40
CA SER A 114 -0.10 -2.94 20.77
C SER A 114 -0.22 -4.47 20.79
N ALA A 115 -1.17 -5.03 20.01
CA ALA A 115 -1.31 -6.48 19.89
C ALA A 115 -0.11 -7.12 19.21
N ASN A 116 0.43 -6.51 18.17
CA ASN A 116 1.61 -6.97 17.45
C ASN A 116 2.85 -6.97 18.35
N LEU A 117 3.11 -5.88 19.07
CA LEU A 117 4.20 -5.79 20.03
C LEU A 117 4.08 -6.86 21.13
N ARG A 118 2.90 -7.07 21.71
CA ARG A 118 2.69 -8.15 22.68
C ARG A 118 2.99 -9.53 22.10
N ARG A 119 2.65 -9.77 20.82
CA ARG A 119 2.93 -11.04 20.13
C ARG A 119 4.44 -11.23 19.91
N LEU A 120 5.12 -10.18 19.46
CA LEU A 120 6.57 -10.18 19.20
C LEU A 120 7.38 -10.39 20.51
N LEU A 121 6.95 -9.75 21.58
CA LEU A 121 7.63 -9.77 22.89
C LEU A 121 7.19 -10.95 23.79
N LYS A 122 6.31 -11.83 23.28
CA LYS A 122 5.79 -12.96 24.07
C LYS A 122 6.90 -13.93 24.46
N GLY A 123 6.98 -14.21 25.74
CA GLY A 123 7.96 -15.18 26.27
C GLY A 123 9.35 -14.61 26.52
N SER A 124 9.53 -13.29 26.41
CA SER A 124 10.80 -12.62 26.65
C SER A 124 11.45 -13.02 27.97
N GLU A 125 12.66 -13.56 27.89
CA GLU A 125 13.50 -13.84 29.05
C GLU A 125 14.12 -12.57 29.63
N VAL A 126 14.38 -11.56 28.76
CA VAL A 126 14.87 -10.23 29.16
C VAL A 126 13.85 -9.57 30.09
N ALA A 127 12.57 -9.57 29.72
CA ALA A 127 11.52 -9.00 30.54
C ALA A 127 11.35 -9.73 31.89
N LYS A 128 11.53 -11.04 31.92
CA LYS A 128 11.50 -11.83 33.17
C LYS A 128 12.67 -11.46 34.08
N PHE A 129 13.88 -11.39 33.53
CA PHE A 129 15.09 -11.04 34.25
C PHE A 129 15.01 -9.63 34.84
N HIS A 130 14.43 -8.65 34.04
CA HIS A 130 14.36 -7.25 34.43
C HIS A 130 13.05 -6.85 35.15
N LYS A 131 12.36 -7.82 35.76
CA LYS A 131 11.04 -7.62 36.41
C LYS A 131 11.07 -6.59 37.55
N ASN A 132 12.17 -6.53 38.30
CA ASN A 132 12.33 -5.64 39.45
C ASN A 132 13.24 -4.46 39.14
N CYS A 133 12.95 -3.78 38.02
CA CYS A 133 13.65 -2.58 37.60
C CYS A 133 13.29 -1.39 38.52
N ASP A 134 14.27 -0.66 38.94
CA ASP A 134 14.15 0.59 39.73
C ASP A 134 13.91 1.82 38.89
N ARG A 135 13.94 1.66 37.57
CA ARG A 135 13.66 2.74 36.61
C ARG A 135 12.18 3.15 36.69
N VAL A 136 11.90 4.42 36.96
CA VAL A 136 10.52 4.93 37.11
C VAL A 136 9.73 4.76 35.81
N GLN A 137 10.33 5.13 34.66
CA GLN A 137 9.75 4.91 33.34
C GLN A 137 10.85 4.93 32.26
N ASP A 138 10.53 4.26 31.14
CA ASP A 138 11.36 4.21 29.96
C ASP A 138 11.24 5.50 29.14
N PRO A 139 12.13 5.73 28.17
CA PRO A 139 12.01 6.83 27.20
C PRO A 139 10.64 6.82 26.52
N TYR A 140 10.11 8.01 26.27
CA TYR A 140 8.78 8.18 25.69
C TYR A 140 8.63 7.47 24.34
N SER A 141 9.67 7.45 23.51
CA SER A 141 9.68 6.76 22.21
C SER A 141 9.35 5.26 22.30
N PHE A 142 9.69 4.58 23.39
CA PHE A 142 9.28 3.18 23.59
C PHE A 142 7.85 3.07 24.08
N ARG A 143 7.44 3.98 24.97
CA ARG A 143 6.12 3.93 25.60
C ARG A 143 4.99 4.30 24.65
N CYS A 144 5.23 5.22 23.68
CA CYS A 144 4.20 5.73 22.77
C CYS A 144 4.17 5.02 21.40
N MET A 145 4.92 3.93 21.19
CA MET A 145 4.88 3.20 19.92
C MET A 145 3.45 2.83 19.48
N PRO A 146 2.55 2.31 20.35
CA PRO A 146 1.19 2.02 19.91
C PRO A 146 0.44 3.22 19.36
N GLN A 147 0.67 4.40 19.91
CA GLN A 147 0.00 5.64 19.48
C GLN A 147 0.61 6.18 18.18
N VAL A 148 1.95 6.21 18.09
CA VAL A 148 2.67 6.82 16.94
C VAL A 148 2.60 5.89 15.72
N HIS A 149 3.00 4.62 15.86
CA HIS A 149 2.90 3.66 14.77
C HIS A 149 1.43 3.40 14.39
N GLY A 150 0.54 3.35 15.41
CA GLY A 150 -0.88 3.17 15.20
C GLY A 150 -1.50 4.27 14.35
N ALA A 151 -1.14 5.53 14.56
CA ALA A 151 -1.59 6.63 13.72
C ALA A 151 -1.14 6.46 12.26
N ALA A 152 0.08 5.99 12.03
CA ALA A 152 0.56 5.66 10.68
C ALA A 152 -0.27 4.55 10.02
N HIS A 153 -0.58 3.48 10.76
CA HIS A 153 -1.44 2.39 10.27
C HIS A 153 -2.87 2.88 9.95
N ASP A 154 -3.46 3.75 10.78
CA ASP A 154 -4.79 4.31 10.53
C ASP A 154 -4.80 5.15 9.25
N VAL A 155 -3.78 6.00 9.02
CA VAL A 155 -3.64 6.80 7.79
C VAL A 155 -3.43 5.91 6.56
N LEU A 156 -2.63 4.85 6.67
CA LEU A 156 -2.45 3.88 5.58
C LEU A 156 -3.75 3.16 5.23
N GLY A 157 -4.64 2.91 6.21
CA GLY A 157 -5.97 2.35 5.97
C GLY A 157 -6.89 3.30 5.20
N VAL A 158 -6.85 4.60 5.50
CA VAL A 158 -7.60 5.62 4.75
C VAL A 158 -7.09 5.70 3.30
N LEU A 159 -5.77 5.70 3.12
CA LEU A 159 -5.15 5.73 1.78
C LEU A 159 -5.52 4.48 0.97
N GLU A 160 -5.50 3.29 1.59
CA GLU A 160 -5.93 2.04 0.98
C GLU A 160 -7.34 2.15 0.41
N GLY A 161 -8.27 2.64 1.22
CA GLY A 161 -9.66 2.81 0.79
C GLY A 161 -9.79 3.71 -0.44
N ALA A 162 -9.11 4.85 -0.46
CA ALA A 162 -9.12 5.76 -1.61
C ALA A 162 -8.51 5.13 -2.87
N LEU A 163 -7.34 4.50 -2.74
CA LEU A 163 -6.66 3.85 -3.87
C LEU A 163 -7.46 2.70 -4.46
N LEU A 164 -8.17 1.93 -3.62
CA LEU A 164 -9.03 0.83 -4.08
C LEU A 164 -10.26 1.33 -4.83
N VAL A 165 -10.86 2.43 -4.41
CA VAL A 165 -11.96 3.08 -5.15
C VAL A 165 -11.48 3.51 -6.52
N GLU A 166 -10.36 4.25 -6.59
CA GLU A 166 -9.80 4.71 -7.87
C GLU A 166 -9.37 3.55 -8.79
N ALA A 167 -8.84 2.46 -8.23
CA ALA A 167 -8.43 1.29 -9.01
C ALA A 167 -9.59 0.57 -9.70
N ASN A 168 -10.81 0.71 -9.17
CA ASN A 168 -12.01 0.07 -9.67
C ASN A 168 -13.01 1.05 -10.31
N ALA A 169 -12.63 2.32 -10.42
CA ALA A 169 -13.49 3.37 -10.96
C ALA A 169 -13.25 3.60 -12.45
N ALA A 170 -14.26 4.12 -13.15
CA ALA A 170 -14.09 4.71 -14.45
C ALA A 170 -13.59 6.15 -14.28
N THR A 171 -12.31 6.37 -14.56
CA THR A 171 -11.62 7.65 -14.30
C THR A 171 -11.32 8.45 -15.56
N ASP A 172 -11.82 8.01 -16.72
CA ASP A 172 -11.69 8.73 -17.97
C ASP A 172 -12.67 9.91 -18.07
N ASN A 173 -12.44 10.81 -19.00
CA ASN A 173 -13.23 12.02 -19.21
C ASN A 173 -13.34 12.39 -20.71
N PRO A 174 -14.54 12.70 -21.24
CA PRO A 174 -15.86 12.65 -20.58
C PRO A 174 -16.37 11.21 -20.41
N LEU A 175 -17.11 10.96 -19.35
CA LEU A 175 -17.91 9.73 -19.22
C LEU A 175 -19.15 9.81 -20.10
N ILE A 176 -19.49 8.72 -20.76
CA ILE A 176 -20.68 8.60 -21.60
C ILE A 176 -21.60 7.57 -20.97
N PHE A 177 -22.81 8.02 -20.69
CA PHE A 177 -23.89 7.17 -20.17
C PHE A 177 -24.97 7.09 -21.22
N PRO A 178 -25.07 5.99 -21.99
CA PRO A 178 -26.14 5.83 -22.95
C PRO A 178 -27.49 5.84 -22.21
N ALA A 179 -28.41 6.68 -22.70
CA ALA A 179 -29.76 6.72 -22.18
C ALA A 179 -30.43 5.35 -22.39
N GLN A 180 -31.17 4.86 -21.38
CA GLN A 180 -31.97 3.65 -21.54
C GLN A 180 -33.17 4.02 -22.43
N GLY A 181 -33.13 3.64 -23.68
CA GLY A 181 -34.27 3.71 -24.58
C GLY A 181 -34.25 4.85 -25.60
N ASP A 182 -33.11 5.46 -25.90
CA ASP A 182 -32.92 6.32 -27.08
C ASP A 182 -32.14 5.57 -28.15
#